data_10461905c25ac4d9277ef53c417f9e42
#
_entry.id   10461905c25ac4d9277ef53c417f9e42
#
_cell.length_a   1.000
_cell.length_b   1.000
_cell.length_c   1.000
_cell.angle_alpha   90.00
_cell.angle_beta   90.00
_cell.angle_gamma   90.00
#
_symmetry.space_group_name_H-M   'P 1'
#
loop_
_entity.id
_entity.type
_entity.pdbx_description
1 polymer ?
#
loop_
_entity_poly.entity_id
_entity_poly.type
_entity_poly.pdbx_seq_one_letter_code
_entity_poly.pdbx_strand_id
1 'polypeptide(L)'
;MLNASPETAQLIAANWQRVLSEVAEAVSQAGRAAGEVQIVGVAKYVDVDLTTQLFDSGCHALGENRPQNLWGKADAFSASGRKPVWHLIGHLQRNKIRRSLPHIGWLHSLDSLRLATALNDEAAAANLRLKVLLEVNITQDATKTGLPVSELGKIAEQVAAMPHLELRGLMAMCSRESGGDWARREFAEVRSLRDQLQIQLGSHCQLDQLSMGMSGDYREAIAEGSTMLRIGSRLFEGIL
;
A
#
# COMPACT_ATOMS: atom_id res chain seq x y z
N MET A 1 9.44 -20.34 -15.95
CA MET A 1 8.17 -20.20 -15.19
C MET A 1 8.40 -20.88 -13.87
N LEU A 2 8.19 -20.19 -12.75
CA LEU A 2 8.25 -20.80 -11.41
C LEU A 2 7.02 -21.69 -11.32
N ASN A 3 7.23 -23.01 -11.10
CA ASN A 3 6.13 -23.97 -11.09
C ASN A 3 5.29 -23.83 -9.82
N ALA A 4 4.00 -23.58 -9.99
CA ALA A 4 3.01 -23.68 -8.92
C ALA A 4 2.79 -25.15 -8.54
N SER A 5 3.73 -25.72 -7.80
CA SER A 5 3.62 -27.08 -7.28
C SER A 5 2.90 -27.12 -5.90
N PRO A 6 2.42 -28.26 -5.45
CA PRO A 6 1.90 -28.41 -4.07
C PRO A 6 2.92 -28.02 -3.00
N GLU A 7 4.20 -28.31 -3.21
CA GLU A 7 5.29 -27.92 -2.31
C GLU A 7 5.44 -26.40 -2.25
N THR A 8 5.34 -25.72 -3.40
CA THR A 8 5.38 -24.25 -3.48
C THR A 8 4.19 -23.63 -2.71
N ALA A 9 3.00 -24.21 -2.86
CA ALA A 9 1.81 -23.74 -2.13
C ALA A 9 1.97 -23.90 -0.60
N GLN A 10 2.53 -25.02 -0.14
CA GLN A 10 2.82 -25.26 1.27
C GLN A 10 3.85 -24.26 1.81
N LEU A 11 4.89 -23.96 1.02
CA LEU A 11 5.93 -23.01 1.41
C LEU A 11 5.36 -21.59 1.51
N ILE A 12 4.53 -21.15 0.55
CA ILE A 12 3.85 -19.84 0.61
C ILE A 12 2.95 -19.77 1.85
N ALA A 13 2.17 -20.81 2.13
CA ALA A 13 1.31 -20.87 3.31
C ALA A 13 2.14 -20.78 4.60
N ALA A 14 3.24 -21.50 4.70
CA ALA A 14 4.15 -21.43 5.84
C ALA A 14 4.78 -20.04 6.00
N ASN A 15 5.24 -19.45 4.91
CA ASN A 15 5.77 -18.08 4.91
C ASN A 15 4.72 -17.04 5.34
N TRP A 16 3.48 -17.18 4.85
CA TRP A 16 2.37 -16.32 5.26
C TRP A 16 2.10 -16.41 6.77
N GLN A 17 1.99 -17.62 7.32
CA GLN A 17 1.76 -17.84 8.75
C GLN A 17 2.92 -17.28 9.61
N ARG A 18 4.16 -17.46 9.16
CA ARG A 18 5.34 -16.88 9.82
C ARG A 18 5.26 -15.34 9.84
N VAL A 19 4.96 -14.71 8.70
CA VAL A 19 4.83 -13.25 8.61
C VAL A 19 3.69 -12.74 9.50
N LEU A 20 2.54 -13.42 9.52
CA LEU A 20 1.43 -13.07 10.43
C LEU A 20 1.86 -13.10 11.90
N SER A 21 2.57 -14.17 12.31
CA SER A 21 3.04 -14.32 13.69
C SER A 21 4.05 -13.24 14.07
N GLU A 22 5.02 -12.96 13.21
CA GLU A 22 6.05 -11.95 13.44
C GLU A 22 5.46 -10.52 13.50
N VAL A 23 4.47 -10.23 12.65
CA VAL A 23 3.77 -8.93 12.68
C VAL A 23 2.93 -8.81 13.93
N ALA A 24 2.21 -9.87 14.33
CA ALA A 24 1.43 -9.88 15.57
C ALA A 24 2.31 -9.66 16.81
N GLU A 25 3.48 -10.30 16.86
CA GLU A 25 4.47 -10.10 17.90
C GLU A 25 4.96 -8.64 17.94
N ALA A 26 5.33 -8.06 16.79
CA ALA A 26 5.79 -6.67 16.71
C ALA A 26 4.69 -5.67 17.11
N VAL A 27 3.42 -5.92 16.75
CA VAL A 27 2.26 -5.12 17.16
C VAL A 27 2.11 -5.16 18.69
N SER A 28 2.21 -6.36 19.29
CA SER A 28 2.15 -6.52 20.75
C SER A 28 3.30 -5.82 21.46
N GLN A 29 4.53 -5.96 20.95
CA GLN A 29 5.72 -5.28 21.50
C GLN A 29 5.63 -3.76 21.43
N ALA A 30 4.92 -3.23 20.41
CA ALA A 30 4.63 -1.80 20.28
C ALA A 30 3.46 -1.32 21.17
N GLY A 31 2.86 -2.19 21.99
CA GLY A 31 1.72 -1.86 22.85
C GLY A 31 0.42 -1.58 22.08
N ARG A 32 0.29 -2.08 20.85
CA ARG A 32 -0.85 -1.83 19.97
C ARG A 32 -1.83 -3.01 19.99
N ALA A 33 -3.10 -2.73 19.65
CA ALA A 33 -4.13 -3.76 19.63
C ALA A 33 -3.98 -4.70 18.42
N ALA A 34 -4.34 -5.97 18.60
CA ALA A 34 -4.40 -6.92 17.50
C ALA A 34 -5.38 -6.45 16.41
N GLY A 35 -4.97 -6.57 15.14
CA GLY A 35 -5.78 -6.17 14.00
C GLY A 35 -5.64 -4.70 13.56
N GLU A 36 -4.88 -3.86 14.28
CA GLU A 36 -4.60 -2.48 13.85
C GLU A 36 -3.69 -2.37 12.62
N VAL A 37 -3.01 -3.45 12.27
CA VAL A 37 -2.04 -3.48 11.18
C VAL A 37 -2.47 -4.49 10.13
N GLN A 38 -2.73 -4.02 8.91
CA GLN A 38 -3.01 -4.85 7.74
C GLN A 38 -1.72 -5.17 6.99
N ILE A 39 -1.58 -6.42 6.55
CA ILE A 39 -0.51 -6.82 5.64
C ILE A 39 -1.05 -6.79 4.21
N VAL A 40 -0.41 -5.99 3.36
CA VAL A 40 -0.59 -6.00 1.91
C VAL A 40 0.48 -6.91 1.31
N GLY A 41 0.06 -8.07 0.80
CA GLY A 41 0.95 -9.06 0.17
C GLY A 41 1.38 -8.59 -1.21
N VAL A 42 2.65 -8.19 -1.35
CA VAL A 42 3.18 -7.59 -2.58
C VAL A 42 3.60 -8.68 -3.56
N ALA A 43 2.85 -8.82 -4.65
CA ALA A 43 2.99 -9.87 -5.65
C ALA A 43 3.72 -9.45 -6.95
N LYS A 44 4.42 -8.31 -6.94
CA LYS A 44 4.97 -7.66 -8.14
C LYS A 44 6.02 -8.47 -8.93
N TYR A 45 6.60 -9.50 -8.32
CA TYR A 45 7.65 -10.33 -8.93
C TYR A 45 7.20 -11.76 -9.24
N VAL A 46 5.95 -12.09 -8.93
CA VAL A 46 5.37 -13.42 -9.13
C VAL A 46 4.23 -13.38 -10.14
N ASP A 47 3.92 -14.52 -10.73
CA ASP A 47 2.82 -14.68 -11.67
C ASP A 47 1.44 -14.81 -10.99
N VAL A 48 0.42 -15.09 -11.79
CA VAL A 48 -0.96 -15.29 -11.33
C VAL A 48 -1.06 -16.49 -10.39
N ASP A 49 -0.36 -17.58 -10.70
CA ASP A 49 -0.49 -18.84 -9.98
C ASP A 49 0.07 -18.73 -8.55
N LEU A 50 1.26 -18.16 -8.39
CA LEU A 50 1.84 -17.90 -7.07
C LEU A 50 1.06 -16.85 -6.29
N THR A 51 0.50 -15.84 -6.99
CA THR A 51 -0.39 -14.84 -6.36
C THR A 51 -1.67 -15.51 -5.85
N THR A 52 -2.21 -16.48 -6.60
CA THR A 52 -3.39 -17.26 -6.21
C THR A 52 -3.10 -18.12 -4.97
N GLN A 53 -1.96 -18.78 -4.93
CA GLN A 53 -1.55 -19.57 -3.75
C GLN A 53 -1.41 -18.68 -2.50
N LEU A 54 -0.87 -17.48 -2.64
CA LEU A 54 -0.82 -16.51 -1.53
C LEU A 54 -2.22 -16.10 -1.06
N PHE A 55 -3.12 -15.81 -2.00
CA PHE A 55 -4.52 -15.47 -1.66
C PHE A 55 -5.22 -16.63 -0.95
N ASP A 56 -5.09 -17.85 -1.48
CA ASP A 56 -5.70 -19.05 -0.90
C ASP A 56 -5.11 -19.41 0.48
N SER A 57 -3.90 -18.91 0.79
CA SER A 57 -3.30 -19.00 2.13
C SER A 57 -3.89 -17.97 3.14
N GLY A 58 -4.80 -17.08 2.69
CA GLY A 58 -5.51 -16.10 3.53
C GLY A 58 -5.04 -14.65 3.36
N CYS A 59 -4.13 -14.35 2.44
CA CYS A 59 -3.72 -12.98 2.14
C CYS A 59 -4.69 -12.33 1.15
N HIS A 60 -5.74 -11.66 1.65
CA HIS A 60 -6.78 -11.08 0.81
C HIS A 60 -6.50 -9.65 0.33
N ALA A 61 -5.53 -8.95 0.90
CA ALA A 61 -5.04 -7.66 0.43
C ALA A 61 -3.78 -7.87 -0.41
N LEU A 62 -3.86 -7.63 -1.72
CA LEU A 62 -2.78 -7.91 -2.67
C LEU A 62 -2.25 -6.62 -3.30
N GLY A 63 -0.93 -6.46 -3.32
CA GLY A 63 -0.25 -5.27 -3.81
C GLY A 63 0.47 -5.50 -5.14
N GLU A 64 0.24 -4.60 -6.08
CA GLU A 64 0.96 -4.53 -7.36
C GLU A 64 1.56 -3.15 -7.60
N ASN A 65 2.74 -3.10 -8.24
CA ASN A 65 3.40 -1.84 -8.55
C ASN A 65 3.22 -1.38 -10.00
N ARG A 66 2.75 -2.26 -10.89
CA ARG A 66 2.52 -1.95 -12.31
C ARG A 66 1.06 -2.20 -12.68
N PRO A 67 0.32 -1.18 -13.17
CA PRO A 67 -1.08 -1.34 -13.55
C PRO A 67 -1.34 -2.52 -14.50
N GLN A 68 -0.44 -2.75 -15.47
CA GLN A 68 -0.63 -3.83 -16.46
C GLN A 68 -0.59 -5.23 -15.82
N ASN A 69 0.33 -5.44 -14.84
CA ASN A 69 0.41 -6.70 -14.11
C ASN A 69 -0.84 -6.90 -13.25
N LEU A 70 -1.31 -5.81 -12.62
CA LEU A 70 -2.53 -5.81 -11.83
C LEU A 70 -3.73 -6.22 -12.67
N TRP A 71 -3.91 -5.65 -13.87
CA TRP A 71 -5.05 -5.97 -14.73
C TRP A 71 -5.12 -7.46 -15.04
N GLY A 72 -4.01 -8.06 -15.52
CA GLY A 72 -3.95 -9.48 -15.86
C GLY A 72 -4.28 -10.39 -14.68
N LYS A 73 -3.77 -10.05 -13.49
CA LYS A 73 -4.08 -10.80 -12.26
C LYS A 73 -5.54 -10.60 -11.83
N ALA A 74 -6.03 -9.37 -11.84
CA ALA A 74 -7.41 -9.06 -11.45
C ALA A 74 -8.43 -9.77 -12.36
N ASP A 75 -8.17 -9.81 -13.66
CA ASP A 75 -9.01 -10.54 -14.63
C ASP A 75 -9.03 -12.04 -14.34
N ALA A 76 -7.87 -12.66 -14.08
CA ALA A 76 -7.76 -14.08 -13.73
C ALA A 76 -8.45 -14.42 -12.40
N PHE A 77 -8.29 -13.56 -11.39
CA PHE A 77 -8.96 -13.71 -10.10
C PHE A 77 -10.48 -13.59 -10.23
N SER A 78 -10.96 -12.63 -11.01
CA SER A 78 -12.38 -12.46 -11.30
C SER A 78 -12.96 -13.69 -12.01
N ALA A 79 -12.25 -14.21 -13.01
CA ALA A 79 -12.65 -15.43 -13.72
C ALA A 79 -12.73 -16.67 -12.82
N SER A 80 -11.90 -16.73 -11.77
CA SER A 80 -11.91 -17.82 -10.78
C SER A 80 -12.85 -17.57 -9.57
N GLY A 81 -13.60 -16.46 -9.58
CA GLY A 81 -14.51 -16.09 -8.48
C GLY A 81 -13.82 -15.55 -7.23
N ARG A 82 -12.50 -15.36 -7.25
CA ARG A 82 -11.73 -14.80 -6.13
C ARG A 82 -11.84 -13.27 -6.11
N LYS A 83 -11.98 -12.70 -4.92
CA LYS A 83 -12.22 -11.26 -4.73
C LYS A 83 -11.21 -10.63 -3.75
N PRO A 84 -9.93 -10.50 -4.13
CA PRO A 84 -8.99 -9.76 -3.30
C PRO A 84 -9.29 -8.27 -3.30
N VAL A 85 -8.80 -7.57 -2.29
CA VAL A 85 -8.67 -6.11 -2.35
C VAL A 85 -7.34 -5.80 -3.01
N TRP A 86 -7.38 -5.24 -4.22
CA TRP A 86 -6.17 -4.85 -4.93
C TRP A 86 -5.68 -3.47 -4.48
N HIS A 87 -4.41 -3.40 -4.11
CA HIS A 87 -3.68 -2.19 -3.75
C HIS A 87 -2.68 -1.86 -4.87
N LEU A 88 -2.88 -0.75 -5.56
CA LEU A 88 -1.85 -0.25 -6.47
C LEU A 88 -0.85 0.59 -5.65
N ILE A 89 0.38 0.07 -5.53
CA ILE A 89 1.43 0.63 -4.68
C ILE A 89 2.57 1.29 -5.46
N GLY A 90 2.49 1.32 -6.79
CA GLY A 90 3.46 1.98 -7.67
C GLY A 90 2.80 3.02 -8.55
N HIS A 91 3.63 3.77 -9.25
CA HIS A 91 3.21 4.93 -10.05
C HIS A 91 2.09 4.60 -11.06
N LEU A 92 1.02 5.40 -11.04
CA LEU A 92 -0.10 5.31 -11.95
C LEU A 92 -0.04 6.43 -12.99
N GLN A 93 0.25 6.08 -14.24
CA GLN A 93 0.18 7.02 -15.36
C GLN A 93 -1.30 7.35 -15.69
N ARG A 94 -1.58 8.62 -16.00
CA ARG A 94 -2.95 9.10 -16.27
C ARG A 94 -3.69 8.33 -17.37
N ASN A 95 -3.00 7.95 -18.44
CA ASN A 95 -3.58 7.16 -19.54
C ASN A 95 -3.97 5.72 -19.16
N LYS A 96 -3.60 5.27 -17.93
CA LYS A 96 -3.95 3.95 -17.41
C LYS A 96 -5.07 3.98 -16.36
N ILE A 97 -5.52 5.17 -15.94
CA ILE A 97 -6.52 5.34 -14.87
C ILE A 97 -7.79 4.57 -15.20
N ARG A 98 -8.43 4.86 -16.35
CA ARG A 98 -9.72 4.27 -16.73
C ARG A 98 -9.73 2.75 -16.66
N ARG A 99 -8.65 2.10 -17.11
CA ARG A 99 -8.54 0.64 -17.06
C ARG A 99 -8.24 0.11 -15.68
N SER A 100 -7.60 0.90 -14.81
CA SER A 100 -7.21 0.46 -13.47
C SER A 100 -8.36 0.58 -12.46
N LEU A 101 -9.19 1.61 -12.57
CA LEU A 101 -10.25 1.93 -11.60
C LEU A 101 -11.18 0.76 -11.23
N PRO A 102 -11.67 -0.08 -12.19
CA PRO A 102 -12.56 -1.19 -11.85
C PRO A 102 -11.89 -2.27 -10.99
N HIS A 103 -10.56 -2.31 -10.96
CA HIS A 103 -9.80 -3.37 -10.30
C HIS A 103 -9.26 -2.98 -8.93
N ILE A 104 -8.94 -1.70 -8.73
CA ILE A 104 -8.22 -1.25 -7.53
C ILE A 104 -9.17 -0.79 -6.41
N GLY A 105 -8.97 -1.31 -5.20
CA GLY A 105 -9.63 -0.81 -3.99
C GLY A 105 -8.84 0.35 -3.34
N TRP A 106 -7.53 0.40 -3.55
CA TRP A 106 -6.63 1.39 -2.98
C TRP A 106 -5.57 1.85 -3.99
N LEU A 107 -5.31 3.16 -4.01
CA LEU A 107 -4.11 3.74 -4.62
C LEU A 107 -3.23 4.32 -3.51
N HIS A 108 -2.01 3.80 -3.36
CA HIS A 108 -1.06 4.28 -2.34
C HIS A 108 -0.15 5.41 -2.86
N SER A 109 -0.03 5.54 -4.16
CA SER A 109 0.99 6.34 -4.86
C SER A 109 0.40 7.60 -5.50
N LEU A 110 -0.49 8.31 -4.78
CA LEU A 110 -0.99 9.60 -5.27
C LEU A 110 0.07 10.67 -5.02
N ASP A 111 0.81 11.01 -6.08
CA ASP A 111 2.02 11.83 -6.05
C ASP A 111 1.87 13.24 -6.64
N SER A 112 0.68 13.60 -7.11
CA SER A 112 0.46 14.92 -7.71
C SER A 112 -1.03 15.31 -7.78
N LEU A 113 -1.30 16.62 -7.69
CA LEU A 113 -2.65 17.15 -7.90
C LEU A 113 -3.18 16.82 -9.31
N ARG A 114 -2.30 16.84 -10.31
CA ARG A 114 -2.65 16.49 -11.69
C ARG A 114 -3.16 15.05 -11.82
N LEU A 115 -2.58 14.11 -11.07
CA LEU A 115 -3.06 12.73 -11.01
C LEU A 115 -4.37 12.65 -10.24
N ALA A 116 -4.50 13.36 -9.12
CA ALA A 116 -5.72 13.42 -8.31
C ALA A 116 -6.92 13.91 -9.11
N THR A 117 -6.78 15.03 -9.84
CA THR A 117 -7.84 15.56 -10.70
C THR A 117 -8.28 14.54 -11.75
N ALA A 118 -7.33 13.95 -12.48
CA ALA A 118 -7.65 12.95 -13.50
C ALA A 118 -8.32 11.69 -12.91
N LEU A 119 -7.91 11.27 -11.72
CA LEU A 119 -8.54 10.15 -11.00
C LEU A 119 -9.97 10.48 -10.58
N ASN A 120 -10.20 11.67 -10.03
CA ASN A 120 -11.53 12.12 -9.62
C ASN A 120 -12.49 12.16 -10.82
N ASP A 121 -12.05 12.70 -11.96
CA ASP A 121 -12.88 12.80 -13.18
C ASP A 121 -13.22 11.41 -13.74
N GLU A 122 -12.26 10.52 -13.85
CA GLU A 122 -12.49 9.15 -14.34
C GLU A 122 -13.31 8.31 -13.32
N ALA A 123 -13.13 8.51 -12.02
CA ALA A 123 -13.94 7.87 -11.00
C ALA A 123 -15.39 8.37 -11.02
N ALA A 124 -15.60 9.68 -11.25
CA ALA A 124 -16.92 10.26 -11.48
C ALA A 124 -17.62 9.62 -12.67
N ALA A 125 -16.92 9.54 -13.82
CA ALA A 125 -17.45 8.92 -15.04
C ALA A 125 -17.82 7.45 -14.85
N ALA A 126 -17.12 6.73 -13.97
CA ALA A 126 -17.38 5.33 -13.64
C ALA A 126 -18.37 5.14 -12.46
N ASN A 127 -18.86 6.22 -11.85
CA ASN A 127 -19.66 6.21 -10.61
C ASN A 127 -18.98 5.41 -9.47
N LEU A 128 -17.66 5.59 -9.32
CA LEU A 128 -16.85 4.96 -8.29
C LEU A 128 -16.33 6.00 -7.30
N ARG A 129 -15.89 5.52 -6.15
CA ARG A 129 -15.13 6.28 -5.16
C ARG A 129 -13.90 5.48 -4.77
N LEU A 130 -12.70 6.06 -4.97
CA LEU A 130 -11.43 5.39 -4.76
C LEU A 130 -10.77 5.84 -3.47
N LYS A 131 -10.33 4.89 -2.64
CA LYS A 131 -9.48 5.15 -1.48
C LYS A 131 -8.06 5.47 -1.93
N VAL A 132 -7.52 6.59 -1.45
CA VAL A 132 -6.20 7.07 -1.86
C VAL A 132 -5.34 7.45 -0.64
N LEU A 133 -4.04 7.23 -0.77
CA LEU A 133 -3.02 7.75 0.14
C LEU A 133 -2.12 8.70 -0.65
N LEU A 134 -1.75 9.83 -0.03
CA LEU A 134 -0.74 10.70 -0.60
C LEU A 134 0.64 10.07 -0.40
N GLU A 135 1.38 9.89 -1.49
CA GLU A 135 2.77 9.47 -1.43
C GLU A 135 3.62 10.68 -1.07
N VAL A 136 4.32 10.62 0.07
CA VAL A 136 5.19 11.70 0.54
C VAL A 136 6.66 11.32 0.40
N ASN A 137 7.45 12.23 -0.16
CA ASN A 137 8.91 12.14 -0.23
C ASN A 137 9.53 12.79 1.01
N ILE A 138 9.73 11.99 2.07
CA ILE A 138 10.36 12.45 3.31
C ILE A 138 11.88 12.55 3.23
N THR A 139 12.50 11.88 2.26
CA THR A 139 13.97 11.82 2.14
C THR A 139 14.55 13.05 1.46
N GLN A 140 13.72 13.94 0.91
CA GLN A 140 14.11 15.11 0.10
C GLN A 140 15.00 14.77 -1.11
N ASP A 141 15.12 13.51 -1.46
CA ASP A 141 15.84 13.04 -2.64
C ASP A 141 14.99 13.32 -3.88
N ALA A 142 15.43 14.27 -4.71
CA ALA A 142 14.72 14.67 -5.93
C ALA A 142 14.56 13.54 -6.98
N THR A 143 15.25 12.43 -6.82
CA THR A 143 15.11 11.26 -7.70
C THR A 143 13.99 10.32 -7.29
N LYS A 144 13.43 10.48 -6.06
CA LYS A 144 12.32 9.68 -5.55
C LYS A 144 10.98 10.31 -5.91
N THR A 145 10.00 9.45 -6.13
CA THR A 145 8.59 9.85 -6.29
C THR A 145 8.00 10.34 -4.98
N GLY A 146 6.86 11.00 -5.05
CA GLY A 146 6.12 11.51 -3.90
C GLY A 146 6.10 13.03 -3.81
N LEU A 147 5.12 13.53 -3.09
CA LEU A 147 4.92 14.95 -2.85
C LEU A 147 6.00 15.50 -1.91
N PRO A 148 6.56 16.67 -2.20
CA PRO A 148 7.40 17.35 -1.23
C PRO A 148 6.59 17.75 0.01
N VAL A 149 7.18 17.66 1.19
CA VAL A 149 6.53 17.96 2.47
C VAL A 149 5.91 19.36 2.46
N SER A 150 6.58 20.34 1.83
CA SER A 150 6.11 21.72 1.74
C SER A 150 4.79 21.93 0.98
N GLU A 151 4.44 21.00 0.08
CA GLU A 151 3.22 21.06 -0.73
C GLU A 151 2.09 20.19 -0.17
N LEU A 152 2.41 19.32 0.79
CA LEU A 152 1.52 18.25 1.25
C LEU A 152 0.19 18.79 1.81
N GLY A 153 0.21 19.82 2.65
CA GLY A 153 -1.00 20.42 3.24
C GLY A 153 -1.96 20.97 2.19
N LYS A 154 -1.43 21.76 1.25
CA LYS A 154 -2.22 22.36 0.17
C LYS A 154 -2.85 21.29 -0.74
N ILE A 155 -2.09 20.24 -1.08
CA ILE A 155 -2.59 19.17 -1.94
C ILE A 155 -3.62 18.32 -1.18
N ALA A 156 -3.39 18.03 0.10
CA ALA A 156 -4.32 17.28 0.93
C ALA A 156 -5.70 17.97 1.02
N GLU A 157 -5.77 19.30 1.21
CA GLU A 157 -7.03 20.06 1.20
C GLU A 157 -7.77 19.90 -0.13
N GLN A 158 -7.06 20.03 -1.24
CA GLN A 158 -7.65 19.92 -2.57
C GLN A 158 -8.16 18.50 -2.85
N VAL A 159 -7.40 17.47 -2.45
CA VAL A 159 -7.81 16.06 -2.63
C VAL A 159 -8.97 15.72 -1.71
N ALA A 160 -8.97 16.18 -0.46
CA ALA A 160 -10.07 15.97 0.48
C ALA A 160 -11.41 16.56 0.00
N ALA A 161 -11.37 17.63 -0.82
CA ALA A 161 -12.55 18.25 -1.43
C ALA A 161 -13.06 17.48 -2.68
N MET A 162 -12.35 16.49 -3.19
CA MET A 162 -12.73 15.73 -4.39
C MET A 162 -13.77 14.64 -4.05
N PRO A 163 -15.01 14.69 -4.60
CA PRO A 163 -16.10 13.82 -4.14
C PRO A 163 -15.90 12.34 -4.48
N HIS A 164 -15.12 12.03 -5.51
CA HIS A 164 -14.88 10.66 -5.97
C HIS A 164 -13.56 10.07 -5.49
N LEU A 165 -12.81 10.80 -4.65
CA LEU A 165 -11.66 10.31 -3.94
C LEU A 165 -11.96 10.25 -2.43
N GLU A 166 -11.44 9.24 -1.76
CA GLU A 166 -11.48 9.12 -0.31
C GLU A 166 -10.04 9.16 0.21
N LEU A 167 -9.59 10.35 0.60
CA LEU A 167 -8.26 10.52 1.19
C LEU A 167 -8.24 9.90 2.58
N ARG A 168 -7.39 8.87 2.76
CA ARG A 168 -7.34 8.07 3.99
C ARG A 168 -6.01 8.19 4.75
N GLY A 169 -5.02 8.89 4.23
CA GLY A 169 -3.74 9.03 4.90
C GLY A 169 -2.56 9.17 3.97
N LEU A 170 -1.40 8.69 4.45
CA LEU A 170 -0.12 8.84 3.77
C LEU A 170 0.51 7.50 3.41
N MET A 171 1.33 7.50 2.36
CA MET A 171 2.28 6.44 2.05
C MET A 171 3.69 7.01 1.98
N ALA A 172 4.65 6.29 2.55
CA ALA A 172 6.07 6.63 2.43
C ALA A 172 6.95 5.38 2.31
N MET A 173 8.13 5.59 1.72
CA MET A 173 9.21 4.63 1.68
C MET A 173 10.45 5.25 2.31
N CYS A 174 11.05 4.53 3.27
CA CYS A 174 12.30 4.95 3.88
C CYS A 174 13.50 4.87 2.92
N SER A 175 14.57 5.54 3.28
CA SER A 175 15.86 5.45 2.61
C SER A 175 16.43 4.04 2.76
N ARG A 176 16.96 3.46 1.66
CA ARG A 176 17.50 2.08 1.67
C ARG A 176 18.78 1.91 2.48
N GLU A 177 19.51 2.99 2.70
CA GLU A 177 20.82 3.00 3.34
C GLU A 177 20.76 3.21 4.86
N SER A 178 19.57 3.26 5.42
CA SER A 178 19.33 3.65 6.80
C SER A 178 19.22 2.41 7.68
N GLY A 179 20.00 2.33 8.76
CA GLY A 179 19.79 1.36 9.85
C GLY A 179 18.47 1.59 10.58
N GLY A 180 18.05 0.66 11.45
CA GLY A 180 16.74 0.68 12.12
C GLY A 180 16.38 2.00 12.80
N ASP A 181 17.32 2.66 13.48
CA ASP A 181 17.09 3.96 14.15
C ASP A 181 16.75 5.09 13.17
N TRP A 182 17.32 5.07 11.97
CA TRP A 182 17.01 6.06 10.95
C TRP A 182 15.63 5.82 10.33
N ALA A 183 15.32 4.57 9.97
CA ALA A 183 14.01 4.20 9.49
C ALA A 183 12.91 4.59 10.48
N ARG A 184 13.17 4.38 11.78
CA ARG A 184 12.24 4.78 12.84
C ARG A 184 12.00 6.29 12.85
N ARG A 185 13.05 7.12 12.70
CA ARG A 185 12.91 8.59 12.64
C ARG A 185 12.09 9.02 11.42
N GLU A 186 12.37 8.47 10.24
CA GLU A 186 11.61 8.78 9.03
C GLU A 186 10.13 8.39 9.19
N PHE A 187 9.81 7.22 9.77
CA PHE A 187 8.43 6.82 10.03
C PHE A 187 7.73 7.69 11.07
N ALA A 188 8.44 8.13 12.10
CA ALA A 188 7.92 9.08 13.10
C ALA A 188 7.58 10.44 12.45
N GLU A 189 8.39 10.89 11.49
CA GLU A 189 8.11 12.10 10.69
C GLU A 189 6.84 11.94 9.87
N VAL A 190 6.67 10.81 9.16
CA VAL A 190 5.44 10.51 8.39
C VAL A 190 4.21 10.52 9.29
N ARG A 191 4.29 9.92 10.48
CA ARG A 191 3.21 9.96 11.46
C ARG A 191 2.88 11.41 11.87
N SER A 192 3.90 12.19 12.22
CA SER A 192 3.72 13.59 12.60
C SER A 192 3.06 14.42 11.48
N LEU A 193 3.47 14.21 10.23
CA LEU A 193 2.84 14.86 9.07
C LEU A 193 1.36 14.48 8.94
N ARG A 194 1.01 13.19 9.08
CA ARG A 194 -0.38 12.73 9.06
C ARG A 194 -1.20 13.39 10.18
N ASP A 195 -0.66 13.47 11.40
CA ASP A 195 -1.35 14.05 12.54
C ASP A 195 -1.58 15.57 12.36
N GLN A 196 -0.60 16.29 11.80
CA GLN A 196 -0.74 17.70 11.43
C GLN A 196 -1.82 17.90 10.35
N LEU A 197 -1.82 17.06 9.31
CA LEU A 197 -2.85 17.09 8.27
C LEU A 197 -4.24 16.76 8.83
N GLN A 198 -4.36 15.82 9.77
CA GLN A 198 -5.63 15.50 10.41
C GLN A 198 -6.20 16.72 11.17
N ILE A 199 -5.34 17.47 11.86
CA ILE A 199 -5.74 18.73 12.53
C ILE A 199 -6.18 19.76 11.50
N GLN A 200 -5.42 19.94 10.41
CA GLN A 200 -5.71 20.92 9.35
C GLN A 200 -7.03 20.62 8.63
N LEU A 201 -7.29 19.34 8.30
CA LEU A 201 -8.49 18.93 7.57
C LEU A 201 -9.71 18.74 8.48
N GLY A 202 -9.51 18.66 9.80
CA GLY A 202 -10.58 18.49 10.78
C GLY A 202 -11.35 17.18 10.62
N SER A 203 -12.64 17.19 10.95
CA SER A 203 -13.52 16.02 10.89
C SER A 203 -14.03 15.68 9.48
N HIS A 204 -13.77 16.53 8.48
CA HIS A 204 -14.24 16.32 7.11
C HIS A 204 -13.48 15.20 6.38
N CYS A 205 -12.27 14.85 6.87
CA CYS A 205 -11.43 13.80 6.31
C CYS A 205 -10.83 12.99 7.44
N GLN A 206 -10.88 11.67 7.33
CA GLN A 206 -10.31 10.76 8.33
C GLN A 206 -9.01 10.15 7.77
N LEU A 207 -7.87 10.64 8.27
CA LEU A 207 -6.55 10.16 7.88
C LEU A 207 -6.07 9.04 8.84
N ASP A 208 -6.76 7.92 8.81
CA ASP A 208 -6.51 6.78 9.72
C ASP A 208 -5.45 5.79 9.19
N GLN A 209 -4.94 6.00 7.98
CA GLN A 209 -4.03 5.06 7.34
C GLN A 209 -2.62 5.61 7.17
N LEU A 210 -1.64 4.78 7.55
CA LEU A 210 -0.22 4.97 7.26
C LEU A 210 0.32 3.73 6.56
N SER A 211 0.52 3.83 5.23
CA SER A 211 1.15 2.77 4.46
C SER A 211 2.66 2.98 4.46
N MET A 212 3.33 2.33 5.38
CA MET A 212 4.78 2.39 5.54
C MET A 212 5.30 1.09 6.16
N GLY A 213 6.56 0.76 5.90
CA GLY A 213 7.17 -0.50 6.30
C GLY A 213 7.06 -1.60 5.24
N MET A 214 8.19 -2.23 5.01
CA MET A 214 8.40 -3.34 4.07
C MET A 214 9.07 -4.52 4.79
N SER A 215 9.50 -5.53 4.06
CA SER A 215 10.09 -6.76 4.62
C SER A 215 11.31 -6.52 5.54
N GLY A 216 12.03 -5.41 5.36
CA GLY A 216 13.25 -5.12 6.13
C GLY A 216 13.09 -4.13 7.29
N ASP A 217 11.98 -3.39 7.35
CA ASP A 217 11.79 -2.26 8.28
C ASP A 217 10.38 -2.19 8.90
N TYR A 218 9.60 -3.29 8.78
CA TYR A 218 8.21 -3.32 9.28
C TYR A 218 8.09 -3.18 10.80
N ARG A 219 9.10 -3.61 11.58
CA ARG A 219 9.08 -3.50 13.05
C ARG A 219 9.14 -2.04 13.48
N GLU A 220 10.05 -1.27 12.87
CA GLU A 220 10.19 0.16 13.06
C GLU A 220 8.93 0.91 12.62
N ALA A 221 8.36 0.53 11.47
CA ALA A 221 7.13 1.10 10.97
C ALA A 221 5.94 0.85 11.91
N ILE A 222 5.81 -0.36 12.46
CA ILE A 222 4.76 -0.70 13.45
C ILE A 222 4.93 0.15 14.70
N ALA A 223 6.14 0.26 15.24
CA ALA A 223 6.43 1.06 16.42
C ALA A 223 6.06 2.55 16.22
N GLU A 224 6.15 3.05 14.99
CA GLU A 224 5.80 4.42 14.62
C GLU A 224 4.39 4.57 14.02
N GLY A 225 3.50 3.58 14.23
CA GLY A 225 2.07 3.72 13.95
C GLY A 225 1.63 3.31 12.54
N SER A 226 2.44 2.55 11.79
CA SER A 226 1.99 1.97 10.51
C SER A 226 0.69 1.19 10.68
N THR A 227 -0.25 1.37 9.74
CA THR A 227 -1.52 0.61 9.66
C THR A 227 -1.55 -0.34 8.49
N MET A 228 -0.68 -0.13 7.49
CA MET A 228 -0.55 -0.99 6.31
C MET A 228 0.93 -1.29 6.04
N LEU A 229 1.31 -2.55 6.14
CA LEU A 229 2.64 -3.04 5.77
C LEU A 229 2.62 -3.58 4.34
N ARG A 230 3.67 -3.35 3.57
CA ARG A 230 3.83 -3.85 2.20
C ARG A 230 4.91 -4.93 2.17
N ILE A 231 4.51 -6.17 2.41
CA ILE A 231 5.42 -7.31 2.53
C ILE A 231 5.46 -8.10 1.21
N GLY A 232 6.64 -8.34 0.68
CA GLY A 232 6.84 -9.08 -0.57
C GLY A 232 7.85 -10.21 -0.43
N SER A 233 9.14 -9.92 -0.35
CA SER A 233 10.22 -10.92 -0.39
C SER A 233 10.08 -12.04 0.65
N ARG A 234 9.61 -11.72 1.85
CA ARG A 234 9.40 -12.72 2.92
C ARG A 234 8.26 -13.71 2.61
N LEU A 235 7.27 -13.31 1.82
CA LEU A 235 6.15 -14.19 1.44
C LEU A 235 6.56 -15.25 0.41
N PHE A 236 7.60 -14.94 -0.38
CA PHE A 236 8.09 -15.79 -1.44
C PHE A 236 9.54 -16.27 -1.19
N GLU A 237 9.96 -16.28 0.07
CA GLU A 237 11.28 -16.76 0.48
C GLU A 237 11.42 -18.26 0.15
N GLY A 238 12.55 -18.61 -0.49
CA GLY A 238 12.81 -19.97 -0.99
C GLY A 238 12.13 -20.30 -2.33
N ILE A 239 11.43 -19.32 -2.95
CA ILE A 239 10.75 -19.47 -4.24
C ILE A 239 11.36 -18.52 -5.30
N LEU A 240 11.74 -17.30 -4.89
CA LEU A 240 12.40 -16.27 -5.71
C LEU A 240 13.89 -16.26 -5.51
#